data_8cd71d375aea4eab05e6450682512691
#
_entry.id   8cd71d375aea4eab05e6450682512691
#
_cell.length_a   1.000
_cell.length_b   1.000
_cell.length_c   1.000
_cell.angle_alpha   90.00
_cell.angle_beta   90.00
_cell.angle_gamma   90.00
#
_symmetry.space_group_name_H-M   'P 1'
#
loop_
_entity.id
_entity.type
_entity.pdbx_description
1 polymer ?
#
loop_
_entity_poly.entity_id
_entity_poly.type
_entity_poly.pdbx_seq_one_letter_code
_entity_poly.pdbx_strand_id
1 'polypeptide(L)'
;MYLRILAATAVAAGLSATAAAADLPKTVTITAYGTTSSGYAQSIAIGAMLKQKHDVELRVIPGKNDVSRMIPVVKKRSHLCACGIASYFNQEGAYMFGSKRWGPMAMRNLYNNAKGNHGLMAIVAGDAGIKTAADLKGKKMAFIKGAPALNVNLQALMAFGGVTLDDVTIVEFPGWKQAVDGVIAGQADAVQGSTMSPHANRLMASPRGNWWIQLPPDDKEGWARAQAVAPFWNPNRVTLGIGLENNVTGKPELDGQIYPYPIVVGLAGDISDDFSYAMTKAVMEGYEGEDGYGTMKGTAGYQLDAQNLKWVFPYAAGSIRYYKEAGAWGTEEEAHNNALLKRQDVLIGAWKTYYAANKDMEDEAFESGWAEVRKQALTAAGMDAPFS
;
A
#
# COMPACT_ATOMS: atom_id res chain seq x y z
N MET A 1 -53.23 -38.80 -50.75
CA MET A 1 -52.37 -39.37 -49.77
C MET A 1 -51.36 -38.28 -49.32
N TYR A 2 -51.70 -37.47 -48.34
CA TYR A 2 -50.90 -36.31 -47.93
C TYR A 2 -50.11 -36.66 -46.65
N LEU A 3 -48.79 -36.64 -46.78
CA LEU A 3 -47.85 -36.84 -45.68
C LEU A 3 -47.63 -35.53 -44.93
N ARG A 4 -48.04 -35.41 -43.68
CA ARG A 4 -47.76 -34.26 -42.80
C ARG A 4 -46.43 -34.51 -42.10
N ILE A 5 -45.43 -33.66 -42.37
CA ILE A 5 -44.19 -33.61 -41.62
C ILE A 5 -44.40 -32.66 -40.41
N LEU A 6 -44.32 -33.20 -39.22
CA LEU A 6 -44.28 -32.43 -37.95
C LEU A 6 -42.83 -32.05 -37.68
N ALA A 7 -42.53 -30.76 -37.74
CA ALA A 7 -41.27 -30.19 -37.28
C ALA A 7 -41.36 -29.97 -35.75
N ALA A 8 -40.56 -30.68 -34.99
CA ALA A 8 -40.40 -30.47 -33.56
C ALA A 8 -39.33 -29.38 -33.34
N THR A 9 -39.78 -28.21 -32.86
CA THR A 9 -38.89 -27.14 -32.43
C THR A 9 -38.46 -27.40 -30.99
N ALA A 10 -37.19 -27.78 -30.79
CA ALA A 10 -36.60 -27.89 -29.48
C ALA A 10 -36.23 -26.50 -29.00
N VAL A 11 -36.92 -25.97 -28.01
CA VAL A 11 -36.55 -24.77 -27.26
C VAL A 11 -35.50 -25.17 -26.26
N ALA A 12 -34.25 -24.83 -26.51
CA ALA A 12 -33.18 -24.93 -25.57
C ALA A 12 -33.33 -23.76 -24.54
N ALA A 13 -33.94 -24.04 -23.40
CA ALA A 13 -33.93 -23.12 -22.28
C ALA A 13 -32.50 -23.10 -21.68
N GLY A 14 -31.73 -22.07 -22.04
CA GLY A 14 -30.46 -21.79 -21.37
C GLY A 14 -30.71 -21.43 -19.93
N LEU A 15 -30.43 -22.36 -19.02
CA LEU A 15 -30.31 -22.08 -17.58
C LEU A 15 -29.06 -21.23 -17.39
N SER A 16 -29.21 -19.90 -17.39
CA SER A 16 -28.22 -19.00 -16.82
C SER A 16 -28.21 -19.28 -15.33
N ALA A 17 -27.29 -20.12 -14.87
CA ALA A 17 -27.00 -20.23 -13.46
C ALA A 17 -26.44 -18.87 -13.02
N THR A 18 -27.28 -18.06 -12.42
CA THR A 18 -26.84 -16.93 -11.61
C THR A 18 -26.02 -17.54 -10.46
N ALA A 19 -24.68 -17.47 -10.56
CA ALA A 19 -23.83 -17.80 -9.44
C ALA A 19 -24.30 -16.93 -8.26
N ALA A 20 -24.87 -17.57 -7.23
CA ALA A 20 -25.19 -16.88 -6.01
C ALA A 20 -23.96 -16.14 -5.53
N ALA A 21 -24.06 -14.84 -5.34
CA ALA A 21 -22.97 -14.05 -4.77
C ALA A 21 -22.60 -14.70 -3.44
N ALA A 22 -21.37 -15.14 -3.29
CA ALA A 22 -20.91 -15.73 -2.04
C ALA A 22 -21.03 -14.68 -0.94
N ASP A 23 -21.74 -15.01 0.13
CA ASP A 23 -21.90 -14.11 1.26
C ASP A 23 -20.57 -13.95 2.01
N LEU A 24 -20.27 -12.73 2.43
CA LEU A 24 -19.17 -12.47 3.33
C LEU A 24 -19.40 -13.17 4.69
N PRO A 25 -18.34 -13.66 5.35
CA PRO A 25 -18.49 -14.18 6.70
C PRO A 25 -18.98 -13.08 7.65
N LYS A 26 -19.73 -13.44 8.69
CA LYS A 26 -20.27 -12.49 9.67
C LYS A 26 -19.21 -11.60 10.33
N THR A 27 -17.98 -12.06 10.36
CA THR A 27 -16.83 -11.30 10.87
C THR A 27 -15.66 -11.41 9.91
N VAL A 28 -15.18 -10.27 9.44
CA VAL A 28 -13.92 -10.12 8.70
C VAL A 28 -12.90 -9.44 9.60
N THR A 29 -11.65 -9.85 9.53
CA THR A 29 -10.54 -9.21 10.27
C THR A 29 -9.57 -8.57 9.31
N ILE A 30 -9.13 -7.35 9.63
CA ILE A 30 -8.15 -6.61 8.87
C ILE A 30 -7.14 -5.97 9.82
N THR A 31 -5.86 -6.02 9.47
CA THR A 31 -4.84 -5.26 10.19
C THR A 31 -4.63 -3.89 9.54
N ALA A 32 -4.29 -2.89 10.34
CA ALA A 32 -3.92 -1.54 9.89
C ALA A 32 -2.79 -1.00 10.78
N TYR A 33 -2.24 0.17 10.48
CA TYR A 33 -1.42 0.89 11.45
C TYR A 33 -2.21 1.29 12.70
N GLY A 34 -1.55 1.89 13.69
CA GLY A 34 -2.19 2.31 14.95
C GLY A 34 -3.40 3.23 14.74
N THR A 35 -4.23 3.35 15.76
CA THR A 35 -5.53 4.05 15.73
C THR A 35 -5.48 5.52 15.30
N THR A 36 -4.30 6.12 15.28
CA THR A 36 -4.04 7.49 14.78
C THR A 36 -3.59 7.53 13.31
N SER A 37 -3.69 6.42 12.57
CA SER A 37 -3.35 6.36 11.14
C SER A 37 -4.58 6.54 10.26
N SER A 38 -4.37 7.12 9.07
CA SER A 38 -5.43 7.26 8.07
C SER A 38 -5.96 5.88 7.59
N GLY A 39 -5.07 4.89 7.42
CA GLY A 39 -5.48 3.54 7.04
C GLY A 39 -6.38 2.85 8.08
N TYR A 40 -6.15 3.11 9.38
CA TYR A 40 -7.04 2.62 10.43
C TYR A 40 -8.42 3.29 10.34
N ALA A 41 -8.45 4.62 10.24
CA ALA A 41 -9.70 5.38 10.12
C ALA A 41 -10.52 4.95 8.90
N GLN A 42 -9.86 4.74 7.76
CA GLN A 42 -10.49 4.23 6.53
C GLN A 42 -11.05 2.81 6.72
N SER A 43 -10.32 1.93 7.38
CA SER A 43 -10.81 0.58 7.68
C SER A 43 -12.04 0.60 8.60
N ILE A 44 -12.10 1.53 9.58
CA ILE A 44 -13.28 1.71 10.44
C ILE A 44 -14.49 2.16 9.62
N ALA A 45 -14.32 3.09 8.68
CA ALA A 45 -15.43 3.56 7.84
C ALA A 45 -15.93 2.47 6.88
N ILE A 46 -15.03 1.69 6.27
CA ILE A 46 -15.41 0.49 5.50
C ILE A 46 -16.20 -0.48 6.40
N GLY A 47 -15.75 -0.68 7.64
CA GLY A 47 -16.43 -1.53 8.61
C GLY A 47 -17.84 -1.04 8.94
N ALA A 48 -18.05 0.25 9.08
CA ALA A 48 -19.37 0.84 9.31
C ALA A 48 -20.31 0.58 8.12
N MET A 49 -19.82 0.77 6.89
CA MET A 49 -20.57 0.46 5.67
C MET A 49 -20.92 -1.04 5.58
N LEU A 50 -19.92 -1.92 5.80
CA LEU A 50 -20.13 -3.37 5.77
C LEU A 50 -21.17 -3.82 6.81
N LYS A 51 -21.15 -3.23 8.01
CA LYS A 51 -22.14 -3.51 9.04
C LYS A 51 -23.54 -3.06 8.63
N GLN A 52 -23.65 -1.86 8.08
CA GLN A 52 -24.92 -1.28 7.69
C GLN A 52 -25.58 -1.99 6.50
N LYS A 53 -24.79 -2.30 5.46
CA LYS A 53 -25.31 -2.81 4.18
C LYS A 53 -25.31 -4.34 4.07
N HIS A 54 -24.41 -5.01 4.79
CA HIS A 54 -24.19 -6.45 4.66
C HIS A 54 -24.30 -7.23 5.98
N ASP A 55 -24.53 -6.56 7.11
CA ASP A 55 -24.50 -7.15 8.46
C ASP A 55 -23.18 -7.89 8.77
N VAL A 56 -22.07 -7.39 8.25
CA VAL A 56 -20.72 -7.92 8.44
C VAL A 56 -19.92 -7.03 9.40
N GLU A 57 -19.35 -7.63 10.44
CA GLU A 57 -18.47 -6.94 11.39
C GLU A 57 -17.03 -6.96 10.87
N LEU A 58 -16.43 -5.80 10.57
CA LEU A 58 -15.02 -5.66 10.25
C LEU A 58 -14.23 -5.31 11.52
N ARG A 59 -13.46 -6.27 12.03
CA ARG A 59 -12.54 -6.06 13.17
C ARG A 59 -11.21 -5.54 12.68
N VAL A 60 -10.87 -4.31 13.08
CA VAL A 60 -9.60 -3.68 12.73
C VAL A 60 -8.58 -3.90 13.84
N ILE A 61 -7.48 -4.59 13.52
CA ILE A 61 -6.39 -4.91 14.44
C ILE A 61 -5.26 -3.90 14.23
N PRO A 62 -4.96 -3.02 15.20
CA PRO A 62 -3.91 -2.02 15.05
C PRO A 62 -2.51 -2.64 15.20
N GLY A 63 -1.57 -2.22 14.34
CA GLY A 63 -0.16 -2.56 14.39
C GLY A 63 0.73 -1.31 14.47
N LYS A 64 1.86 -1.41 15.14
CA LYS A 64 2.79 -0.27 15.33
C LYS A 64 3.77 -0.05 14.17
N ASN A 65 3.95 -1.06 13.32
CA ASN A 65 4.88 -1.08 12.18
C ASN A 65 4.45 -2.12 11.14
N ASP A 66 5.18 -2.24 10.03
CA ASP A 66 4.84 -3.15 8.93
C ASP A 66 4.83 -4.61 9.35
N VAL A 67 5.81 -5.02 10.14
CA VAL A 67 5.92 -6.40 10.66
C VAL A 67 4.72 -6.75 11.52
N SER A 68 4.36 -5.88 12.47
CA SER A 68 3.26 -6.16 13.40
C SER A 68 1.90 -6.23 12.71
N ARG A 69 1.74 -5.60 11.53
CA ARG A 69 0.54 -5.73 10.68
C ARG A 69 0.52 -7.05 9.91
N MET A 70 1.67 -7.51 9.42
CA MET A 70 1.74 -8.73 8.60
C MET A 70 1.71 -10.01 9.43
N ILE A 71 2.24 -10.02 10.66
CA ILE A 71 2.25 -11.22 11.51
C ILE A 71 0.87 -11.86 11.68
N PRO A 72 -0.23 -11.12 11.99
CA PRO A 72 -1.55 -11.72 12.11
C PRO A 72 -2.05 -12.35 10.79
N VAL A 73 -1.74 -11.76 9.64
CA VAL A 73 -2.13 -12.29 8.32
C VAL A 73 -1.40 -13.60 8.05
N VAL A 74 -0.07 -13.60 8.17
CA VAL A 74 0.75 -14.81 7.97
C VAL A 74 0.38 -15.95 8.94
N LYS A 75 -0.04 -15.59 10.16
CA LYS A 75 -0.51 -16.56 11.16
C LYS A 75 -2.00 -16.90 11.04
N LYS A 76 -2.66 -16.50 9.95
CA LYS A 76 -4.09 -16.74 9.68
C LYS A 76 -5.04 -16.26 10.81
N ARG A 77 -4.61 -15.23 11.53
CA ARG A 77 -5.40 -14.55 12.58
C ARG A 77 -6.10 -13.29 12.05
N SER A 78 -5.76 -12.88 10.85
CA SER A 78 -6.41 -11.82 10.10
C SER A 78 -6.57 -12.25 8.66
N HIS A 79 -7.72 -11.98 8.06
CA HIS A 79 -7.99 -12.25 6.66
C HIS A 79 -7.21 -11.30 5.76
N LEU A 80 -7.15 -10.04 6.14
CA LEU A 80 -6.66 -8.95 5.32
C LEU A 80 -5.68 -8.03 6.08
N CYS A 81 -4.96 -7.24 5.29
CA CYS A 81 -4.16 -6.12 5.78
C CYS A 81 -4.42 -4.86 4.94
N ALA A 82 -4.67 -3.73 5.56
CA ALA A 82 -4.56 -2.41 4.97
C ALA A 82 -3.09 -1.96 5.02
N CYS A 83 -2.28 -2.54 4.16
CA CYS A 83 -0.82 -2.53 4.32
C CYS A 83 -0.08 -1.43 3.53
N GLY A 84 -0.62 -0.97 2.42
CA GLY A 84 0.13 -0.04 1.55
C GLY A 84 1.37 -0.70 0.94
N ILE A 85 2.43 0.09 0.75
CA ILE A 85 3.65 -0.34 0.02
C ILE A 85 4.43 -1.47 0.71
N ALA A 86 4.24 -1.71 2.01
CA ALA A 86 4.82 -2.86 2.69
C ALA A 86 4.45 -4.19 2.01
N SER A 87 3.27 -4.26 1.36
CA SER A 87 2.84 -5.43 0.60
C SER A 87 3.75 -5.72 -0.60
N TYR A 88 4.30 -4.67 -1.22
CA TYR A 88 5.26 -4.83 -2.30
C TYR A 88 6.58 -5.42 -1.78
N PHE A 89 7.08 -4.91 -0.65
CA PHE A 89 8.29 -5.48 -0.03
C PHE A 89 8.09 -6.92 0.43
N ASN A 90 6.89 -7.26 0.94
CA ASN A 90 6.54 -8.65 1.25
C ASN A 90 6.54 -9.53 0.00
N GLN A 91 5.94 -9.07 -1.10
CA GLN A 91 5.95 -9.80 -2.37
C GLN A 91 7.37 -10.05 -2.86
N GLU A 92 8.21 -9.03 -2.81
CA GLU A 92 9.58 -9.07 -3.30
C GLU A 92 10.54 -9.84 -2.37
N GLY A 93 10.17 -10.06 -1.11
CA GLY A 93 11.11 -10.52 -0.10
C GLY A 93 12.26 -9.53 0.07
N ALA A 94 11.96 -8.22 0.03
CA ALA A 94 12.95 -7.16 0.12
C ALA A 94 13.02 -6.56 1.53
N TYR A 95 14.14 -5.92 1.84
CA TYR A 95 14.44 -5.39 3.17
C TYR A 95 14.29 -6.49 4.23
N MET A 96 13.75 -6.18 5.38
CA MET A 96 13.54 -7.16 6.46
C MET A 96 12.65 -8.36 6.08
N PHE A 97 11.87 -8.25 4.99
CA PHE A 97 11.09 -9.37 4.45
C PHE A 97 11.96 -10.36 3.63
N GLY A 98 13.24 -10.06 3.43
CA GLY A 98 14.26 -10.98 2.93
C GLY A 98 14.93 -11.84 4.00
N SER A 99 14.53 -11.73 5.28
CA SER A 99 15.08 -12.54 6.37
C SER A 99 14.50 -13.96 6.38
N LYS A 100 15.22 -14.91 7.01
CA LYS A 100 14.80 -16.32 7.16
C LYS A 100 13.37 -16.50 7.67
N ARG A 101 12.86 -15.52 8.40
CA ARG A 101 11.53 -15.52 9.00
C ARG A 101 10.42 -15.24 8.01
N TRP A 102 10.73 -14.63 6.87
CA TRP A 102 9.77 -14.07 5.95
C TRP A 102 9.88 -14.69 4.55
N GLY A 103 10.76 -14.17 3.72
CA GLY A 103 10.83 -14.50 2.31
C GLY A 103 9.72 -13.86 1.47
N PRO A 104 9.79 -14.00 0.15
CA PRO A 104 8.76 -13.52 -0.78
C PRO A 104 7.42 -14.19 -0.51
N MET A 105 6.35 -13.40 -0.53
CA MET A 105 4.99 -13.89 -0.25
C MET A 105 4.09 -13.73 -1.45
N ALA A 106 3.16 -14.67 -1.61
CA ALA A 106 2.14 -14.61 -2.65
C ALA A 106 1.04 -13.62 -2.29
N MET A 107 1.36 -12.31 -2.36
CA MET A 107 0.42 -11.22 -2.09
C MET A 107 -0.70 -11.19 -3.11
N ARG A 108 -1.89 -10.80 -2.67
CA ARG A 108 -3.09 -10.58 -3.51
C ARG A 108 -3.74 -9.28 -3.14
N ASN A 109 -3.79 -8.35 -4.11
CA ASN A 109 -4.52 -7.09 -3.98
C ASN A 109 -6.02 -7.35 -4.15
N LEU A 110 -6.86 -6.81 -3.27
CA LEU A 110 -8.30 -6.80 -3.47
C LEU A 110 -8.71 -5.48 -4.10
N TYR A 111 -8.33 -4.38 -3.47
CA TYR A 111 -8.59 -3.02 -3.91
C TYR A 111 -7.59 -2.06 -3.24
N ASN A 112 -7.49 -0.87 -3.78
CA ASN A 112 -6.58 0.16 -3.28
C ASN A 112 -7.21 1.56 -3.35
N ASN A 113 -6.71 2.46 -2.53
CA ASN A 113 -7.05 3.88 -2.61
C ASN A 113 -5.96 4.57 -3.43
N ALA A 114 -6.18 4.70 -4.75
CA ALA A 114 -5.16 5.15 -5.69
C ALA A 114 -5.30 6.61 -6.13
N LYS A 115 -6.43 7.22 -5.88
CA LYS A 115 -6.65 8.64 -6.16
C LYS A 115 -6.91 9.39 -4.86
N GLY A 116 -6.42 10.59 -4.82
CA GLY A 116 -6.67 11.49 -3.71
C GLY A 116 -5.91 12.79 -3.89
N ASN A 117 -6.43 13.85 -3.33
CA ASN A 117 -5.81 15.15 -3.30
C ASN A 117 -5.00 15.40 -2.00
N HIS A 118 -4.69 14.31 -1.28
CA HIS A 118 -3.74 14.30 -0.17
C HIS A 118 -2.34 13.87 -0.64
N GLY A 119 -1.32 14.10 0.20
CA GLY A 119 0.05 13.65 -0.04
C GLY A 119 0.52 12.63 1.00
N LEU A 120 1.37 11.70 0.57
CA LEU A 120 2.10 10.78 1.44
C LEU A 120 3.51 11.34 1.64
N MET A 121 3.65 12.35 2.50
CA MET A 121 4.81 13.21 2.66
C MET A 121 5.51 12.98 4.00
N ALA A 122 6.72 13.54 4.16
CA ALA A 122 7.29 13.66 5.50
C ALA A 122 6.58 14.77 6.29
N ILE A 123 6.31 14.50 7.55
CA ILE A 123 5.88 15.46 8.55
C ILE A 123 7.15 16.07 9.14
N VAL A 124 7.42 17.35 8.82
CA VAL A 124 8.65 18.06 9.20
C VAL A 124 8.32 19.07 10.31
N ALA A 125 9.17 19.17 11.32
CA ALA A 125 9.04 20.19 12.35
C ALA A 125 9.28 21.60 11.76
N GLY A 126 8.36 22.52 11.99
CA GLY A 126 8.39 23.86 11.41
C GLY A 126 9.59 24.69 11.83
N ASP A 127 10.13 24.44 13.03
CA ASP A 127 11.30 25.12 13.62
C ASP A 127 12.65 24.47 13.23
N ALA A 128 12.66 23.36 12.49
CA ALA A 128 13.88 22.63 12.13
C ALA A 128 14.75 23.32 11.07
N GLY A 129 14.29 24.45 10.49
CA GLY A 129 15.02 25.15 9.43
C GLY A 129 15.10 24.37 8.12
N ILE A 130 14.15 23.44 7.89
CA ILE A 130 14.01 22.64 6.68
C ILE A 130 12.95 23.30 5.81
N LYS A 131 13.32 23.80 4.63
CA LYS A 131 12.39 24.42 3.68
C LYS A 131 12.24 23.61 2.41
N THR A 132 13.31 22.94 1.97
CA THR A 132 13.39 22.10 0.78
C THR A 132 13.91 20.71 1.14
N ALA A 133 13.85 19.75 0.21
CA ALA A 133 14.40 18.43 0.43
C ALA A 133 15.93 18.43 0.61
N ALA A 134 16.64 19.40 0.02
CA ALA A 134 18.10 19.53 0.21
C ALA A 134 18.48 19.98 1.64
N ASP A 135 17.60 20.69 2.34
CA ASP A 135 17.85 21.13 3.73
C ASP A 135 17.77 19.99 4.74
N LEU A 136 17.42 18.78 4.31
CA LEU A 136 17.46 17.59 5.15
C LEU A 136 18.90 17.17 5.51
N LYS A 137 19.89 17.66 4.76
CA LYS A 137 21.30 17.42 5.06
C LYS A 137 21.67 17.93 6.46
N GLY A 138 22.31 17.08 7.26
CA GLY A 138 22.69 17.36 8.65
C GLY A 138 21.55 17.25 9.67
N LYS A 139 20.33 16.87 9.24
CA LYS A 139 19.16 16.78 10.14
C LYS A 139 19.00 15.40 10.75
N LYS A 140 18.15 15.31 11.78
CA LYS A 140 17.80 14.08 12.47
C LYS A 140 16.53 13.48 11.86
N MET A 141 16.66 12.32 11.25
CA MET A 141 15.56 11.63 10.57
C MET A 141 15.01 10.50 11.43
N ALA A 142 13.69 10.52 11.72
CA ALA A 142 13.05 9.49 12.51
C ALA A 142 12.76 8.25 11.68
N PHE A 143 13.53 7.19 11.90
CA PHE A 143 13.29 5.86 11.32
C PHE A 143 12.53 4.98 12.31
N ILE A 144 11.76 4.03 11.78
CA ILE A 144 10.91 3.18 12.59
C ILE A 144 11.35 1.73 12.42
N LYS A 145 11.71 1.07 13.53
CA LYS A 145 12.05 -0.36 13.55
C LYS A 145 10.90 -1.20 13.01
N GLY A 146 11.17 -2.03 12.02
CA GLY A 146 10.16 -2.90 11.44
C GLY A 146 9.14 -2.20 10.54
N ALA A 147 9.46 -1.01 10.01
CA ALA A 147 8.60 -0.26 9.10
C ALA A 147 9.35 0.18 7.82
N PRO A 148 9.84 -0.76 6.99
CA PRO A 148 10.55 -0.40 5.76
C PRO A 148 9.72 0.51 4.85
N ALA A 149 8.39 0.36 4.82
CA ALA A 149 7.53 1.23 4.02
C ALA A 149 7.65 2.71 4.40
N LEU A 150 7.73 3.03 5.68
CA LEU A 150 7.88 4.41 6.13
C LEU A 150 9.32 4.91 5.91
N ASN A 151 10.31 4.07 6.20
CA ASN A 151 11.71 4.45 6.10
C ASN A 151 12.14 4.69 4.64
N VAL A 152 11.73 3.82 3.71
CA VAL A 152 12.03 3.98 2.27
C VAL A 152 11.40 5.25 1.69
N ASN A 153 10.18 5.59 2.10
CA ASN A 153 9.57 6.85 1.66
C ASN A 153 10.33 8.08 2.18
N LEU A 154 10.84 8.02 3.42
CA LEU A 154 11.67 9.11 3.94
C LEU A 154 13.02 9.20 3.21
N GLN A 155 13.63 8.05 2.86
CA GLN A 155 14.83 8.00 2.03
C GLN A 155 14.58 8.56 0.62
N ALA A 156 13.44 8.26 0.01
CA ALA A 156 13.08 8.80 -1.30
C ALA A 156 12.94 10.34 -1.27
N LEU A 157 12.39 10.89 -0.19
CA LEU A 157 12.36 12.34 0.00
C LEU A 157 13.77 12.93 0.12
N MET A 158 14.66 12.29 0.88
CA MET A 158 16.05 12.69 0.99
C MET A 158 16.74 12.63 -0.38
N ALA A 159 16.57 11.52 -1.11
CA ALA A 159 17.13 11.34 -2.44
C ALA A 159 16.62 12.39 -3.44
N PHE A 160 15.34 12.82 -3.36
CA PHE A 160 14.83 13.93 -4.16
C PHE A 160 15.72 15.16 -4.00
N GLY A 161 16.08 15.51 -2.77
CA GLY A 161 16.98 16.63 -2.45
C GLY A 161 18.49 16.36 -2.67
N GLY A 162 18.86 15.19 -3.18
CA GLY A 162 20.26 14.80 -3.32
C GLY A 162 20.96 14.49 -1.99
N VAL A 163 20.20 14.14 -0.96
CA VAL A 163 20.67 13.81 0.40
C VAL A 163 20.69 12.29 0.57
N THR A 164 21.79 11.76 1.09
CA THR A 164 21.99 10.33 1.36
C THR A 164 21.80 10.00 2.84
N LEU A 165 21.85 8.72 3.20
CA LEU A 165 21.82 8.29 4.60
C LEU A 165 23.04 8.77 5.38
N ASP A 166 24.19 8.89 4.74
CA ASP A 166 25.44 9.38 5.37
C ASP A 166 25.41 10.88 5.66
N ASP A 167 24.50 11.62 5.02
CA ASP A 167 24.34 13.06 5.21
C ASP A 167 23.46 13.43 6.40
N VAL A 168 22.84 12.46 7.10
CA VAL A 168 21.83 12.69 8.14
C VAL A 168 22.12 11.87 9.40
N THR A 169 21.49 12.24 10.51
CA THR A 169 21.49 11.42 11.72
C THR A 169 20.20 10.59 11.79
N ILE A 170 20.31 9.27 11.72
CA ILE A 170 19.16 8.39 11.90
C ILE A 170 18.87 8.21 13.39
N VAL A 171 17.62 8.50 13.78
CA VAL A 171 17.09 8.24 15.13
C VAL A 171 16.02 7.17 15.02
N GLU A 172 16.27 6.01 15.63
CA GLU A 172 15.36 4.88 15.52
C GLU A 172 14.32 4.86 16.64
N PHE A 173 13.07 4.61 16.24
CA PHE A 173 11.92 4.49 17.15
C PHE A 173 11.24 3.12 17.02
N PRO A 174 10.64 2.58 18.11
CA PRO A 174 10.02 1.25 18.09
C PRO A 174 8.66 1.21 17.36
N GLY A 175 8.11 2.34 16.96
CA GLY A 175 6.83 2.44 16.25
C GLY A 175 6.54 3.85 15.73
N TRP A 176 5.58 3.96 14.83
CA TRP A 176 5.27 5.21 14.15
C TRP A 176 4.81 6.32 15.11
N LYS A 177 3.92 5.99 16.05
CA LYS A 177 3.50 6.96 17.07
C LYS A 177 4.69 7.52 17.85
N GLN A 178 5.61 6.66 18.28
CA GLN A 178 6.80 7.06 19.03
C GLN A 178 7.75 7.92 18.20
N ALA A 179 7.87 7.65 16.91
CA ALA A 179 8.66 8.49 16.00
C ALA A 179 8.08 9.92 15.89
N VAL A 180 6.76 10.05 15.76
CA VAL A 180 6.08 11.36 15.79
C VAL A 180 6.22 12.05 17.13
N ASP A 181 6.07 11.31 18.24
CA ASP A 181 6.31 11.83 19.60
C ASP A 181 7.76 12.35 19.73
N GLY A 182 8.72 11.63 19.15
CA GLY A 182 10.12 12.04 19.10
C GLY A 182 10.36 13.32 18.30
N VAL A 183 9.66 13.51 17.18
CA VAL A 183 9.72 14.78 16.43
C VAL A 183 9.12 15.91 17.25
N ILE A 184 7.97 15.70 17.90
CA ILE A 184 7.35 16.72 18.77
C ILE A 184 8.27 17.11 19.93
N ALA A 185 8.99 16.14 20.49
CA ALA A 185 9.92 16.35 21.58
C ALA A 185 11.32 16.86 21.16
N GLY A 186 11.57 17.12 19.87
CA GLY A 186 12.86 17.61 19.37
C GLY A 186 13.97 16.55 19.29
N GLN A 187 13.64 15.26 19.44
CA GLN A 187 14.59 14.15 19.27
C GLN A 187 14.93 13.90 17.79
N ALA A 188 13.98 14.20 16.90
CA ALA A 188 14.15 14.16 15.45
C ALA A 188 13.49 15.39 14.80
N ASP A 189 13.75 15.61 13.51
CA ASP A 189 13.29 16.78 12.76
C ASP A 189 12.19 16.45 11.74
N ALA A 190 12.17 15.22 11.24
CA ALA A 190 11.19 14.75 10.28
C ALA A 190 10.88 13.27 10.43
N VAL A 191 9.65 12.88 10.06
CA VAL A 191 9.17 11.49 10.02
C VAL A 191 8.20 11.31 8.85
N GLN A 192 8.17 10.14 8.23
CA GLN A 192 7.19 9.83 7.18
C GLN A 192 5.75 9.88 7.69
N GLY A 193 4.84 10.45 6.88
CA GLY A 193 3.42 10.52 7.19
C GLY A 193 2.55 10.85 6.00
N SER A 194 1.36 11.36 6.29
CA SER A 194 0.40 11.83 5.30
C SER A 194 -0.09 13.22 5.70
N THR A 195 -0.39 14.05 4.72
CA THR A 195 -0.96 15.40 4.95
C THR A 195 -2.29 15.36 5.71
N MET A 196 -3.00 14.24 5.65
CA MET A 196 -4.27 14.02 6.39
C MET A 196 -4.10 13.28 7.73
N SER A 197 -2.88 12.89 8.07
CA SER A 197 -2.68 12.09 9.27
C SER A 197 -3.00 12.87 10.54
N PRO A 198 -3.73 12.30 11.51
CA PRO A 198 -3.80 12.85 12.87
C PRO A 198 -2.43 13.15 13.49
N HIS A 199 -1.38 12.46 13.05
CA HIS A 199 0.00 12.74 13.43
C HIS A 199 0.49 14.11 12.94
N ALA A 200 0.14 14.51 11.70
CA ALA A 200 0.44 15.84 11.19
C ALA A 200 -0.25 16.93 12.03
N ASN A 201 -1.52 16.68 12.41
CA ASN A 201 -2.26 17.60 13.29
C ASN A 201 -1.59 17.75 14.67
N ARG A 202 -1.10 16.65 15.25
CA ARG A 202 -0.40 16.66 16.53
C ARG A 202 0.88 17.49 16.49
N LEU A 203 1.67 17.37 15.41
CA LEU A 203 2.87 18.19 15.25
C LEU A 203 2.51 19.65 15.01
N MET A 204 1.52 19.94 14.15
CA MET A 204 1.05 21.30 13.89
C MET A 204 0.58 22.00 15.18
N ALA A 205 -0.14 21.28 16.05
CA ALA A 205 -0.63 21.78 17.33
C ALA A 205 0.45 21.90 18.41
N SER A 206 1.66 21.38 18.17
CA SER A 206 2.80 21.50 19.10
C SER A 206 3.52 22.84 18.94
N PRO A 207 4.37 23.24 19.92
CA PRO A 207 5.20 24.45 19.79
C PRO A 207 6.13 24.44 18.58
N ARG A 208 6.48 23.28 18.04
CA ARG A 208 7.35 23.14 16.87
C ARG A 208 6.63 23.46 15.54
N GLY A 209 5.28 23.33 15.49
CA GLY A 209 4.53 23.46 14.24
C GLY A 209 4.90 22.39 13.21
N ASN A 210 4.31 22.46 12.04
CA ASN A 210 4.66 21.60 10.92
C ASN A 210 5.16 22.41 9.71
N TRP A 211 5.89 21.74 8.82
CA TRP A 211 6.30 22.25 7.52
C TRP A 211 6.15 21.15 6.47
N TRP A 212 5.73 21.55 5.25
CA TRP A 212 5.62 20.67 4.10
C TRP A 212 6.64 21.04 3.02
N ILE A 213 7.43 20.07 2.64
CA ILE A 213 8.41 20.21 1.55
C ILE A 213 7.69 20.11 0.21
N GLN A 214 7.94 21.05 -0.71
CA GLN A 214 7.48 20.98 -2.09
C GLN A 214 8.32 19.98 -2.89
N LEU A 215 7.67 19.24 -3.79
CA LEU A 215 8.28 18.34 -4.76
C LEU A 215 7.82 18.76 -6.17
N PRO A 216 8.43 19.80 -6.76
CA PRO A 216 8.00 20.32 -8.05
C PRO A 216 7.97 19.24 -9.13
N PRO A 217 6.88 19.09 -9.89
CA PRO A 217 6.73 18.00 -10.88
C PRO A 217 7.68 18.14 -12.09
N ASP A 218 8.25 19.34 -12.28
CA ASP A 218 9.21 19.65 -13.34
C ASP A 218 10.68 19.45 -12.91
N ASP A 219 10.96 19.18 -11.64
CA ASP A 219 12.30 18.73 -11.17
C ASP A 219 12.55 17.27 -11.56
N LYS A 220 12.84 17.05 -12.83
CA LYS A 220 13.06 15.69 -13.38
C LYS A 220 14.22 14.95 -12.72
N GLU A 221 15.26 15.67 -12.32
CA GLU A 221 16.43 15.05 -11.66
C GLU A 221 16.08 14.63 -10.23
N GLY A 222 15.38 15.47 -9.48
CA GLY A 222 14.84 15.14 -8.16
C GLY A 222 13.93 13.92 -8.20
N TRP A 223 13.01 13.88 -9.16
CA TRP A 223 12.13 12.73 -9.36
C TRP A 223 12.89 11.47 -9.75
N ALA A 224 13.88 11.55 -10.63
CA ALA A 224 14.71 10.40 -11.01
C ALA A 224 15.45 9.82 -9.79
N ARG A 225 16.02 10.68 -8.94
CA ARG A 225 16.69 10.24 -7.70
C ARG A 225 15.70 9.60 -6.73
N ALA A 226 14.53 10.21 -6.50
CA ALA A 226 13.51 9.68 -5.62
C ALA A 226 12.96 8.33 -6.11
N GLN A 227 12.69 8.21 -7.42
CA GLN A 227 12.15 6.98 -8.02
C GLN A 227 13.19 5.85 -8.11
N ALA A 228 14.49 6.16 -8.10
CA ALA A 228 15.53 5.14 -7.93
C ALA A 228 15.41 4.42 -6.57
N VAL A 229 14.95 5.13 -5.53
CA VAL A 229 14.70 4.57 -4.18
C VAL A 229 13.29 4.02 -4.05
N ALA A 230 12.29 4.74 -4.56
CA ALA A 230 10.87 4.45 -4.44
C ALA A 230 10.21 4.53 -5.84
N PRO A 231 10.33 3.49 -6.69
CA PRO A 231 9.83 3.50 -8.08
C PRO A 231 8.31 3.67 -8.19
N PHE A 232 7.60 3.52 -7.08
CA PHE A 232 6.15 3.68 -6.97
C PHE A 232 5.71 5.13 -6.67
N TRP A 233 6.64 6.09 -6.49
CA TRP A 233 6.31 7.49 -6.28
C TRP A 233 5.84 8.16 -7.58
N ASN A 234 4.75 8.96 -7.47
CA ASN A 234 4.24 9.76 -8.57
C ASN A 234 3.97 11.19 -8.10
N PRO A 235 4.22 12.21 -8.96
CA PRO A 235 3.83 13.59 -8.66
C PRO A 235 2.34 13.70 -8.38
N ASN A 236 1.97 14.51 -7.40
CA ASN A 236 0.57 14.77 -7.05
C ASN A 236 0.37 16.21 -6.61
N ARG A 237 -0.70 16.84 -7.09
CA ARG A 237 -1.16 18.11 -6.55
C ARG A 237 -1.95 17.86 -5.27
N VAL A 238 -1.43 18.28 -4.15
CA VAL A 238 -2.03 18.09 -2.82
C VAL A 238 -2.83 19.34 -2.47
N THR A 239 -4.14 19.17 -2.29
CA THR A 239 -5.08 20.25 -1.90
C THR A 239 -5.85 19.87 -0.65
N LEU A 240 -5.57 18.69 -0.07
CA LEU A 240 -6.20 18.19 1.15
C LEU A 240 -5.14 17.81 2.18
N GLY A 241 -5.17 18.47 3.31
CA GLY A 241 -4.22 18.21 4.40
C GLY A 241 -4.29 19.26 5.51
N ILE A 242 -3.46 19.05 6.50
CA ILE A 242 -3.39 19.85 7.73
C ILE A 242 -2.21 20.80 7.63
N GLY A 243 -2.45 22.11 7.76
CA GLY A 243 -1.41 23.14 7.70
C GLY A 243 -0.69 23.14 6.34
N LEU A 244 -1.41 22.95 5.23
CA LEU A 244 -0.82 22.94 3.89
C LEU A 244 -0.19 24.28 3.53
N GLU A 245 -0.67 25.39 4.09
CA GLU A 245 -0.10 26.73 3.94
C GLU A 245 1.31 26.86 4.53
N ASN A 246 1.72 25.93 5.39
CA ASN A 246 3.07 25.86 5.96
C ASN A 246 4.05 25.26 4.94
N ASN A 247 4.29 25.95 3.86
CA ASN A 247 5.20 25.58 2.78
C ASN A 247 5.82 26.85 2.16
N VAL A 248 6.74 26.72 1.22
CA VAL A 248 7.46 27.84 0.60
C VAL A 248 6.56 28.82 -0.16
N THR A 249 5.36 28.42 -0.57
CA THR A 249 4.43 29.28 -1.30
C THR A 249 3.44 29.99 -0.38
N GLY A 250 3.25 29.52 0.85
CA GLY A 250 2.24 30.01 1.79
C GLY A 250 0.80 29.72 1.37
N LYS A 251 0.58 28.92 0.32
CA LYS A 251 -0.75 28.55 -0.18
C LYS A 251 -1.23 27.26 0.46
N PRO A 252 -2.56 27.05 0.62
CA PRO A 252 -3.13 25.82 1.16
C PRO A 252 -3.12 24.67 0.13
N GLU A 253 -2.05 24.56 -0.61
CA GLU A 253 -1.82 23.54 -1.64
C GLU A 253 -0.32 23.29 -1.79
N LEU A 254 0.05 22.12 -2.32
CA LEU A 254 1.43 21.70 -2.36
C LEU A 254 1.67 20.75 -3.52
N ASP A 255 2.80 20.87 -4.20
CA ASP A 255 3.30 19.85 -5.09
C ASP A 255 3.97 18.77 -4.23
N GLY A 256 3.42 17.58 -4.26
CA GLY A 256 3.83 16.46 -3.44
C GLY A 256 3.88 15.16 -4.22
N GLN A 257 3.77 14.06 -3.51
CA GLN A 257 3.74 12.72 -4.11
C GLN A 257 2.56 11.90 -3.58
N ILE A 258 2.15 10.90 -4.38
CA ILE A 258 1.17 9.89 -4.02
C ILE A 258 1.53 8.52 -4.60
N TYR A 259 1.11 7.50 -3.92
CA TYR A 259 0.96 6.13 -4.40
C TYR A 259 -0.28 5.53 -3.72
N PRO A 260 -0.84 4.41 -4.20
CA PRO A 260 -2.02 3.81 -3.57
C PRO A 260 -1.82 3.54 -2.07
N TYR A 261 -2.70 4.11 -1.23
CA TYR A 261 -2.71 3.85 0.21
C TYR A 261 -4.08 4.18 0.85
N PRO A 262 -4.65 3.27 1.66
CA PRO A 262 -4.16 1.92 1.87
C PRO A 262 -4.38 1.03 0.64
N ILE A 263 -3.61 -0.04 0.58
CA ILE A 263 -3.83 -1.16 -0.32
C ILE A 263 -4.32 -2.32 0.55
N VAL A 264 -5.48 -2.87 0.23
CA VAL A 264 -6.06 -3.98 0.99
C VAL A 264 -5.68 -5.29 0.35
N VAL A 265 -4.96 -6.10 1.10
CA VAL A 265 -4.33 -7.31 0.62
C VAL A 265 -4.63 -8.51 1.49
N GLY A 266 -4.61 -9.68 0.87
CA GLY A 266 -4.54 -10.99 1.52
C GLY A 266 -3.41 -11.82 0.94
N LEU A 267 -3.29 -13.08 1.38
CA LEU A 267 -2.33 -14.04 0.85
C LEU A 267 -3.06 -15.06 -0.04
N ALA A 268 -2.42 -15.44 -1.14
CA ALA A 268 -2.91 -16.54 -1.99
C ALA A 268 -3.02 -17.83 -1.17
N GLY A 269 -4.14 -18.52 -1.33
CA GLY A 269 -4.44 -19.75 -0.60
C GLY A 269 -5.03 -19.53 0.81
N ASP A 270 -4.98 -18.30 1.36
CA ASP A 270 -5.60 -17.97 2.64
C ASP A 270 -6.94 -17.23 2.47
N ILE A 271 -7.12 -16.53 1.36
CA ILE A 271 -8.38 -15.94 0.93
C ILE A 271 -8.93 -16.67 -0.28
N SER A 272 -10.22 -17.03 -0.27
CA SER A 272 -10.86 -17.67 -1.42
C SER A 272 -11.23 -16.64 -2.49
N ASP A 273 -11.48 -17.12 -3.72
CA ASP A 273 -11.94 -16.27 -4.82
C ASP A 273 -13.31 -15.66 -4.50
N ASP A 274 -14.20 -16.42 -3.88
CA ASP A 274 -15.52 -15.92 -3.49
C ASP A 274 -15.45 -14.87 -2.41
N PHE A 275 -14.58 -15.04 -1.40
CA PHE A 275 -14.34 -14.03 -0.39
C PHE A 275 -13.78 -12.73 -1.00
N SER A 276 -12.76 -12.83 -1.85
CA SER A 276 -12.14 -11.65 -2.48
C SER A 276 -13.11 -10.97 -3.45
N TYR A 277 -13.95 -11.71 -4.17
CA TYR A 277 -15.02 -11.17 -4.99
C TYR A 277 -16.05 -10.40 -4.14
N ALA A 278 -16.62 -11.05 -3.12
CA ALA A 278 -17.65 -10.45 -2.29
C ALA A 278 -17.14 -9.20 -1.54
N MET A 279 -15.91 -9.26 -1.03
CA MET A 279 -15.31 -8.12 -0.32
C MET A 279 -15.03 -6.95 -1.25
N THR A 280 -14.49 -7.20 -2.46
CA THR A 280 -14.24 -6.16 -3.46
C THR A 280 -15.53 -5.52 -3.92
N LYS A 281 -16.53 -6.34 -4.27
CA LYS A 281 -17.85 -5.88 -4.68
C LYS A 281 -18.51 -5.02 -3.60
N ALA A 282 -18.55 -5.50 -2.37
CA ALA A 282 -19.16 -4.78 -1.25
C ALA A 282 -18.53 -3.40 -1.02
N VAL A 283 -17.19 -3.29 -1.16
CA VAL A 283 -16.47 -2.01 -1.00
C VAL A 283 -16.71 -1.08 -2.18
N MET A 284 -16.64 -1.58 -3.44
CA MET A 284 -16.85 -0.76 -4.63
C MET A 284 -18.28 -0.24 -4.73
N GLU A 285 -19.28 -1.12 -4.55
CA GLU A 285 -20.70 -0.76 -4.62
C GLU A 285 -21.21 -0.05 -3.36
N GLY A 286 -20.52 -0.22 -2.23
CA GLY A 286 -20.81 0.46 -1.00
C GLY A 286 -20.34 1.91 -0.95
N TYR A 287 -19.46 2.32 -1.87
CA TYR A 287 -18.95 3.68 -1.96
C TYR A 287 -20.04 4.64 -2.43
N GLU A 288 -20.32 5.70 -1.68
CA GLU A 288 -21.40 6.65 -1.96
C GLU A 288 -20.86 8.08 -2.07
N GLY A 289 -21.09 8.69 -3.25
CA GLY A 289 -20.76 10.08 -3.53
C GLY A 289 -19.27 10.45 -3.44
N GLU A 290 -18.96 11.74 -3.47
CA GLU A 290 -17.59 12.25 -3.41
C GLU A 290 -16.96 12.09 -2.02
N ASP A 291 -17.77 12.00 -0.99
CA ASP A 291 -17.35 11.88 0.41
C ASP A 291 -17.05 10.43 0.86
N GLY A 292 -17.32 9.44 0.02
CA GLY A 292 -17.11 8.04 0.31
C GLY A 292 -18.04 7.48 1.40
N TYR A 293 -17.48 6.81 2.39
CA TYR A 293 -18.25 6.19 3.48
C TYR A 293 -18.49 7.17 4.63
N GLY A 294 -19.50 8.01 4.53
CA GLY A 294 -19.91 8.88 5.64
C GLY A 294 -18.87 9.92 6.05
N THR A 295 -18.30 9.82 7.25
CA THR A 295 -17.37 10.81 7.81
C THR A 295 -15.98 10.84 7.16
N MET A 296 -15.73 10.01 6.16
CA MET A 296 -14.44 9.93 5.50
C MET A 296 -14.32 10.91 4.33
N LYS A 297 -14.47 12.19 4.62
CA LYS A 297 -14.20 13.25 3.65
C LYS A 297 -12.76 13.14 3.13
N GLY A 298 -12.60 13.17 1.81
CA GLY A 298 -11.29 13.11 1.16
C GLY A 298 -10.71 11.73 0.96
N THR A 299 -11.48 10.67 1.13
CA THR A 299 -11.08 9.32 0.72
C THR A 299 -11.59 8.94 -0.67
N ALA A 300 -11.72 9.92 -1.53
CA ALA A 300 -12.01 9.74 -2.95
C ALA A 300 -10.95 8.85 -3.61
N GLY A 301 -11.07 7.55 -3.51
CA GLY A 301 -10.06 6.61 -4.03
C GLY A 301 -10.51 5.17 -4.00
N TYR A 302 -11.68 4.91 -3.42
CA TYR A 302 -12.26 3.56 -3.41
C TYR A 302 -13.29 3.33 -4.51
N GLN A 303 -13.73 4.38 -5.22
CA GLN A 303 -14.60 4.20 -6.37
C GLN A 303 -13.85 3.43 -7.49
N LEU A 304 -14.64 2.75 -8.32
CA LEU A 304 -14.12 1.85 -9.35
C LEU A 304 -13.15 2.54 -10.33
N ASP A 305 -13.47 3.75 -10.78
CA ASP A 305 -12.66 4.53 -11.71
C ASP A 305 -11.37 5.10 -11.10
N ALA A 306 -11.24 5.01 -9.77
CA ALA A 306 -10.07 5.44 -9.01
C ALA A 306 -9.08 4.31 -8.72
N GLN A 307 -9.41 3.06 -9.05
CA GLN A 307 -8.51 1.93 -8.78
C GLN A 307 -7.29 1.95 -9.68
N ASN A 308 -6.10 1.67 -9.14
CA ASN A 308 -4.92 1.38 -9.93
C ASN A 308 -4.85 -0.13 -10.20
N LEU A 309 -5.46 -0.57 -11.32
CA LEU A 309 -5.55 -1.99 -11.69
C LEU A 309 -4.25 -2.56 -12.27
N LYS A 310 -3.24 -1.73 -12.52
CA LYS A 310 -1.88 -2.13 -12.94
C LYS A 310 -0.86 -1.85 -11.83
N TRP A 311 -1.19 -2.28 -10.60
CA TRP A 311 -0.30 -2.11 -9.46
C TRP A 311 0.88 -3.11 -9.48
N VAL A 312 1.81 -3.02 -8.54
CA VAL A 312 3.11 -3.71 -8.53
C VAL A 312 3.09 -5.14 -8.00
N PHE A 313 1.93 -5.67 -7.61
CA PHE A 313 1.74 -7.08 -7.25
C PHE A 313 0.33 -7.57 -7.62
N PRO A 314 0.13 -8.91 -7.78
CA PRO A 314 -1.08 -9.46 -8.39
C PRO A 314 -2.36 -9.18 -7.62
N TYR A 315 -3.46 -9.09 -8.36
CA TYR A 315 -4.81 -9.05 -7.81
C TYR A 315 -5.32 -10.45 -7.45
N ALA A 316 -6.24 -10.51 -6.48
CA ALA A 316 -6.97 -11.74 -6.16
C ALA A 316 -7.92 -12.11 -7.32
N ALA A 317 -8.05 -13.40 -7.63
CA ALA A 317 -8.87 -13.84 -8.76
C ALA A 317 -10.35 -13.44 -8.62
N GLY A 318 -10.90 -13.47 -7.41
CA GLY A 318 -12.24 -12.98 -7.16
C GLY A 318 -12.39 -11.48 -7.38
N SER A 319 -11.40 -10.67 -7.00
CA SER A 319 -11.40 -9.23 -7.29
C SER A 319 -11.36 -8.97 -8.78
N ILE A 320 -10.52 -9.71 -9.52
CA ILE A 320 -10.47 -9.64 -11.00
C ILE A 320 -11.83 -9.98 -11.60
N ARG A 321 -12.53 -11.01 -11.08
CA ARG A 321 -13.87 -11.38 -11.52
C ARG A 321 -14.83 -10.20 -11.40
N TYR A 322 -14.85 -9.52 -10.27
CA TYR A 322 -15.67 -8.32 -10.07
C TYR A 322 -15.29 -7.20 -11.04
N TYR A 323 -13.99 -6.89 -11.18
CA TYR A 323 -13.55 -5.83 -12.07
C TYR A 323 -13.87 -6.12 -13.55
N LYS A 324 -13.88 -7.39 -13.99
CA LYS A 324 -14.34 -7.81 -15.32
C LYS A 324 -15.84 -7.59 -15.48
N GLU A 325 -16.64 -7.96 -14.49
CA GLU A 325 -18.10 -7.73 -14.49
C GLU A 325 -18.43 -6.23 -14.55
N ALA A 326 -17.66 -5.42 -13.85
CA ALA A 326 -17.81 -3.96 -13.82
C ALA A 326 -17.20 -3.25 -15.07
N GLY A 327 -16.62 -4.00 -16.02
CA GLY A 327 -16.03 -3.44 -17.23
C GLY A 327 -14.71 -2.67 -17.04
N ALA A 328 -14.05 -2.83 -15.90
CA ALA A 328 -12.81 -2.11 -15.56
C ALA A 328 -11.53 -2.93 -15.81
N TRP A 329 -11.65 -4.22 -16.10
CA TRP A 329 -10.51 -5.13 -16.33
C TRP A 329 -10.47 -5.60 -17.78
N GLY A 330 -9.46 -5.16 -18.52
CA GLY A 330 -9.25 -5.52 -19.94
C GLY A 330 -8.01 -6.37 -20.16
N THR A 331 -7.59 -6.43 -21.41
CA THR A 331 -6.42 -7.20 -21.86
C THR A 331 -5.10 -6.67 -21.30
N GLU A 332 -4.98 -5.37 -21.10
CA GLU A 332 -3.77 -4.76 -20.54
C GLU A 332 -3.59 -5.13 -19.06
N GLU A 333 -4.66 -5.02 -18.27
CA GLU A 333 -4.66 -5.40 -16.85
C GLU A 333 -4.37 -6.89 -16.70
N GLU A 334 -4.98 -7.73 -17.55
CA GLU A 334 -4.74 -9.18 -17.55
C GLU A 334 -3.28 -9.51 -17.89
N ALA A 335 -2.71 -8.91 -18.93
CA ALA A 335 -1.31 -9.12 -19.30
C ALA A 335 -0.35 -8.66 -18.20
N HIS A 336 -0.61 -7.50 -17.59
CA HIS A 336 0.16 -6.97 -16.47
C HIS A 336 0.11 -7.90 -15.25
N ASN A 337 -1.09 -8.34 -14.87
CA ASN A 337 -1.28 -9.24 -13.74
C ASN A 337 -0.58 -10.60 -13.94
N ASN A 338 -0.63 -11.15 -15.16
CA ASN A 338 0.05 -12.40 -15.51
C ASN A 338 1.59 -12.25 -15.42
N ALA A 339 2.13 -11.10 -15.84
CA ALA A 339 3.56 -10.81 -15.67
C ALA A 339 3.96 -10.75 -14.20
N LEU A 340 3.11 -10.17 -13.33
CA LEU A 340 3.33 -10.14 -11.88
C LEU A 340 3.23 -11.53 -11.22
N LEU A 341 2.32 -12.38 -11.68
CA LEU A 341 2.24 -13.78 -11.21
C LEU A 341 3.53 -14.55 -11.57
N LYS A 342 3.99 -14.39 -12.82
CA LYS A 342 5.27 -14.99 -13.26
C LYS A 342 6.46 -14.48 -12.41
N ARG A 343 6.48 -13.18 -12.11
CA ARG A 343 7.51 -12.60 -11.23
C ARG A 343 7.47 -13.23 -9.84
N GLN A 344 6.29 -13.41 -9.28
CA GLN A 344 6.08 -14.04 -7.97
C GLN A 344 6.60 -15.49 -7.96
N ASP A 345 6.36 -16.26 -9.03
CA ASP A 345 6.85 -17.64 -9.16
C ASP A 345 8.39 -17.69 -9.19
N VAL A 346 9.03 -16.75 -9.93
CA VAL A 346 10.50 -16.62 -9.96
C VAL A 346 11.05 -16.35 -8.56
N LEU A 347 10.48 -15.39 -7.84
CA LEU A 347 10.91 -15.02 -6.50
C LEU A 347 10.75 -16.17 -5.49
N ILE A 348 9.59 -16.81 -5.47
CA ILE A 348 9.30 -17.93 -4.56
C ILE A 348 10.18 -19.14 -4.89
N GLY A 349 10.41 -19.41 -6.17
CA GLY A 349 11.30 -20.49 -6.61
C GLY A 349 12.75 -20.29 -6.18
N ALA A 350 13.29 -19.09 -6.44
CA ALA A 350 14.63 -18.72 -6.02
C ALA A 350 14.80 -18.75 -4.49
N TRP A 351 13.80 -18.25 -3.75
CA TRP A 351 13.79 -18.30 -2.30
C TRP A 351 13.85 -19.71 -1.75
N LYS A 352 13.01 -20.63 -2.25
CA LYS A 352 12.99 -22.03 -1.81
C LYS A 352 14.37 -22.68 -1.93
N THR A 353 15.04 -22.47 -3.07
CA THR A 353 16.38 -23.01 -3.33
C THR A 353 17.40 -22.38 -2.39
N TYR A 354 17.40 -21.05 -2.27
CA TYR A 354 18.33 -20.32 -1.43
C TYR A 354 18.17 -20.67 0.06
N TYR A 355 16.94 -20.67 0.55
CA TYR A 355 16.64 -20.98 1.95
C TYR A 355 17.06 -22.42 2.32
N ALA A 356 16.77 -23.39 1.46
CA ALA A 356 17.15 -24.78 1.72
C ALA A 356 18.67 -24.97 1.87
N ALA A 357 19.45 -24.21 1.09
CA ALA A 357 20.91 -24.29 1.12
C ALA A 357 21.56 -23.48 2.25
N ASN A 358 20.89 -22.42 2.75
CA ASN A 358 21.53 -21.40 3.59
C ASN A 358 20.80 -21.13 4.92
N LYS A 359 19.82 -21.96 5.33
CA LYS A 359 19.00 -21.74 6.55
C LYS A 359 19.82 -21.63 7.84
N ASP A 360 21.02 -22.24 7.87
CA ASP A 360 21.91 -22.28 9.03
C ASP A 360 22.96 -21.14 9.01
N MET A 361 22.97 -20.30 7.97
CA MET A 361 23.84 -19.12 7.88
C MET A 361 23.47 -18.07 8.93
N GLU A 362 24.40 -17.20 9.32
CA GLU A 362 24.07 -16.04 10.18
C GLU A 362 23.05 -15.10 9.50
N ASP A 363 22.19 -14.44 10.29
CA ASP A 363 21.03 -13.69 9.77
C ASP A 363 21.43 -12.58 8.79
N GLU A 364 22.43 -11.77 9.12
CA GLU A 364 22.89 -10.66 8.27
C GLU A 364 23.48 -11.18 6.96
N ALA A 365 24.30 -12.24 7.01
CA ALA A 365 24.88 -12.87 5.83
C ALA A 365 23.79 -13.52 4.96
N PHE A 366 22.75 -14.11 5.59
CA PHE A 366 21.60 -14.67 4.88
C PHE A 366 20.83 -13.59 4.12
N GLU A 367 20.51 -12.47 4.79
CA GLU A 367 19.75 -11.37 4.17
C GLU A 367 20.52 -10.74 3.00
N SER A 368 21.80 -10.50 3.17
CA SER A 368 22.67 -9.98 2.09
C SER A 368 22.79 -10.95 0.92
N GLY A 369 23.00 -12.23 1.18
CA GLY A 369 23.04 -13.27 0.15
C GLY A 369 21.72 -13.44 -0.58
N TRP A 370 20.61 -13.34 0.13
CA TRP A 370 19.29 -13.36 -0.51
C TRP A 370 19.09 -12.17 -1.45
N ALA A 371 19.45 -10.96 -1.04
CA ALA A 371 19.31 -9.78 -1.88
C ALA A 371 20.04 -9.97 -3.24
N GLU A 372 21.23 -10.54 -3.23
CA GLU A 372 21.97 -10.84 -4.47
C GLU A 372 21.32 -11.96 -5.30
N VAL A 373 20.91 -13.07 -4.68
CA VAL A 373 20.21 -14.17 -5.36
C VAL A 373 18.90 -13.70 -5.98
N ARG A 374 18.15 -12.86 -5.27
CA ARG A 374 16.92 -12.24 -5.75
C ARG A 374 17.18 -11.41 -7.01
N LYS A 375 18.22 -10.55 -6.99
CA LYS A 375 18.63 -9.74 -8.14
C LYS A 375 18.98 -10.61 -9.33
N GLN A 376 19.83 -11.62 -9.14
CA GLN A 376 20.24 -12.55 -10.19
C GLN A 376 19.05 -13.31 -10.80
N ALA A 377 18.15 -13.82 -9.97
CA ALA A 377 16.96 -14.56 -10.44
C ALA A 377 16.03 -13.67 -11.29
N LEU A 378 15.78 -12.44 -10.86
CA LEU A 378 14.96 -11.50 -11.62
C LEU A 378 15.63 -11.08 -12.92
N THR A 379 16.92 -10.75 -12.90
CA THR A 379 17.69 -10.38 -14.09
C THR A 379 17.73 -11.54 -15.11
N ALA A 380 17.95 -12.77 -14.66
CA ALA A 380 17.94 -13.95 -15.52
C ALA A 380 16.57 -14.21 -16.16
N ALA A 381 15.49 -13.78 -15.50
CA ALA A 381 14.14 -13.84 -16.03
C ALA A 381 13.76 -12.62 -16.92
N GLY A 382 14.70 -11.69 -17.16
CA GLY A 382 14.46 -10.45 -17.91
C GLY A 382 13.56 -9.46 -17.18
N MET A 383 13.59 -9.46 -15.83
CA MET A 383 12.77 -8.62 -14.98
C MET A 383 13.63 -7.59 -14.23
N ASP A 384 13.07 -6.41 -13.99
CA ASP A 384 13.71 -5.40 -13.15
C ASP A 384 13.89 -5.92 -11.72
N ALA A 385 15.00 -5.53 -11.09
CA ALA A 385 15.32 -5.91 -9.71
C ALA A 385 15.35 -4.67 -8.78
N PRO A 386 14.21 -4.03 -8.49
CA PRO A 386 14.14 -2.92 -7.55
C PRO A 386 14.55 -3.39 -6.15
N PHE A 387 15.03 -2.48 -5.32
CA PHE A 387 15.44 -2.76 -3.94
C PHE A 387 16.65 -3.71 -3.83
N SER A 388 17.60 -3.61 -4.79
CA SER A 388 18.85 -4.41 -4.82
C SER A 388 20.04 -3.59 -4.40
#